data_e591394b84e546effa4f966934cb59fe
#
_entry.id   e591394b84e546effa4f966934cb59fe
#
_cell.length_a   1.000
_cell.length_b   1.000
_cell.length_c   1.000
_cell.angle_alpha   90.00
_cell.angle_beta   90.00
_cell.angle_gamma   90.00
#
_symmetry.space_group_name_H-M   'P 1'
#
loop_
_entity.id
_entity.type
_entity.pdbx_description
1 polymer ?
#
loop_
_entity_poly.entity_id
_entity_poly.type
_entity_poly.pdbx_seq_one_letter_code
_entity_poly.pdbx_strand_id
1 'polypeptide(L)'
;MIDNLLGLESRVVVVAGAAGGGIGTTVTRMVAEAGATVIAVSRGKENLDDHIGPLIERGLSIVPVAADVATDDGVAAAMEHAVRADGDLHGLVNVAGGAAPSTWMPSTRVTRGDWRDLFAKNLETTFFMSQAMAAELKARKRQGSIVSISSISGMNTAPFHIAYGTAKAAVAAMTRTLAVELALDEIRVNAVAPGVTATPASRTYVDEDAERDRRAIAMGRRGRPEEIAGAILFLLSDLSSYITGQTLLVDGGLDLKWTHLDADNTSLFLKDDSFRAAIRSM
;
A
#
# COMPACT_ATOMS: atom_id res chain seq x y z
N MET A 1 9.75 15.17 24.21
CA MET A 1 8.39 14.61 24.24
C MET A 1 7.75 14.53 22.85
N ILE A 2 8.20 15.31 21.87
CA ILE A 2 7.76 15.23 20.46
C ILE A 2 8.67 14.27 19.64
N ASP A 3 9.88 14.05 20.07
CA ASP A 3 10.93 13.34 19.32
C ASP A 3 10.68 11.84 19.10
N ASN A 4 9.72 11.22 19.79
CA ASN A 4 9.35 9.80 19.61
C ASN A 4 7.83 9.58 19.41
N LEU A 5 7.14 10.51 18.74
CA LEU A 5 5.70 10.40 18.47
C LEU A 5 5.32 9.15 17.67
N LEU A 6 6.23 8.67 16.83
CA LEU A 6 5.95 7.50 15.99
C LEU A 6 6.11 6.19 16.76
N GLY A 7 6.92 6.16 17.83
CA GLY A 7 7.15 4.96 18.63
C GLY A 7 7.80 3.82 17.86
N LEU A 8 8.58 4.10 16.81
CA LEU A 8 9.20 3.08 15.95
C LEU A 8 10.67 2.81 16.27
N GLU A 9 11.28 3.58 17.18
CA GLU A 9 12.64 3.33 17.61
C GLU A 9 12.80 1.94 18.23
N SER A 10 13.86 1.25 17.85
CA SER A 10 14.18 -0.12 18.29
C SER A 10 13.12 -1.16 17.95
N ARG A 11 12.16 -0.85 17.07
CA ARG A 11 11.19 -1.82 16.56
C ARG A 11 11.68 -2.46 15.27
N VAL A 12 11.26 -3.71 15.05
CA VAL A 12 11.52 -4.45 13.80
C VAL A 12 10.25 -4.43 12.95
N VAL A 13 10.38 -3.98 11.71
CA VAL A 13 9.29 -3.90 10.73
C VAL A 13 9.68 -4.66 9.46
N VAL A 14 8.83 -5.59 9.03
CA VAL A 14 9.00 -6.29 7.75
C VAL A 14 8.31 -5.49 6.65
N VAL A 15 9.00 -5.27 5.53
CA VAL A 15 8.43 -4.69 4.31
C VAL A 15 8.50 -5.72 3.19
N ALA A 16 7.38 -6.39 2.91
CA ALA A 16 7.27 -7.34 1.81
C ALA A 16 7.01 -6.59 0.50
N GLY A 17 7.94 -6.67 -0.45
CA GLY A 17 7.92 -5.88 -1.68
C GLY A 17 8.71 -4.56 -1.57
N ALA A 18 9.84 -4.59 -0.86
CA ALA A 18 10.64 -3.42 -0.50
C ALA A 18 11.38 -2.78 -1.69
N ALA A 19 11.80 -3.53 -2.70
CA ALA A 19 12.82 -3.12 -3.67
C ALA A 19 12.29 -2.90 -5.09
N GLY A 20 11.15 -2.23 -5.24
CA GLY A 20 10.58 -1.90 -6.56
C GLY A 20 10.85 -0.48 -7.06
N GLY A 21 11.70 0.30 -6.38
CA GLY A 21 11.97 1.70 -6.70
C GLY A 21 10.79 2.66 -6.49
N GLY A 22 9.65 2.17 -6.00
CA GLY A 22 8.42 2.94 -5.79
C GLY A 22 7.99 2.98 -4.32
N ILE A 23 6.71 2.68 -4.06
CA ILE A 23 6.10 2.75 -2.71
C ILE A 23 6.90 1.92 -1.70
N GLY A 24 7.23 0.65 -2.03
CA GLY A 24 7.94 -0.23 -1.10
C GLY A 24 9.31 0.29 -0.68
N THR A 25 10.10 0.79 -1.62
CA THR A 25 11.41 1.39 -1.35
C THR A 25 11.28 2.65 -0.48
N THR A 26 10.28 3.48 -0.79
CA THR A 26 10.00 4.70 -0.02
C THR A 26 9.54 4.38 1.40
N VAL A 27 8.66 3.38 1.57
CA VAL A 27 8.25 2.88 2.90
C VAL A 27 9.46 2.38 3.68
N THR A 28 10.29 1.52 3.07
CA THR A 28 11.51 0.99 3.70
C THR A 28 12.40 2.13 4.21
N ARG A 29 12.65 3.14 3.38
CA ARG A 29 13.43 4.32 3.76
C ARG A 29 12.80 5.07 4.93
N MET A 30 11.53 5.46 4.83
CA MET A 30 10.88 6.29 5.84
C MET A 30 10.71 5.57 7.19
N VAL A 31 10.45 4.27 7.18
CA VAL A 31 10.37 3.45 8.41
C VAL A 31 11.73 3.33 9.07
N ALA A 32 12.80 3.15 8.29
CA ALA A 32 14.17 3.12 8.83
C ALA A 32 14.63 4.50 9.33
N GLU A 33 14.29 5.59 8.63
CA GLU A 33 14.51 6.98 9.07
C GLU A 33 13.75 7.31 10.38
N ALA A 34 12.65 6.62 10.66
CA ALA A 34 11.92 6.72 11.93
C ALA A 34 12.52 5.88 13.07
N GLY A 35 13.69 5.27 12.88
CA GLY A 35 14.46 4.55 13.89
C GLY A 35 14.18 3.05 13.99
N ALA A 36 13.35 2.48 13.11
CA ALA A 36 13.11 1.04 13.06
C ALA A 36 14.23 0.30 12.34
N THR A 37 14.46 -0.97 12.72
CA THR A 37 15.17 -1.93 11.89
C THR A 37 14.19 -2.52 10.87
N VAL A 38 14.49 -2.37 9.57
CA VAL A 38 13.60 -2.82 8.50
C VAL A 38 14.11 -4.11 7.86
N ILE A 39 13.30 -5.15 7.86
CA ILE A 39 13.56 -6.36 7.05
C ILE A 39 12.96 -6.12 5.67
N ALA A 40 13.84 -5.80 4.72
CA ALA A 40 13.46 -5.42 3.36
C ALA A 40 13.40 -6.65 2.46
N VAL A 41 12.19 -7.19 2.23
CA VAL A 41 11.99 -8.44 1.48
C VAL A 41 11.65 -8.14 0.02
N SER A 42 12.38 -8.76 -0.90
CA SER A 42 12.11 -8.73 -2.35
C SER A 42 12.61 -10.01 -3.02
N ARG A 43 12.00 -10.41 -4.14
CA ARG A 43 12.39 -11.62 -4.87
C ARG A 43 13.76 -11.53 -5.52
N GLY A 44 14.06 -10.40 -6.13
CA GLY A 44 15.30 -10.19 -6.88
C GLY A 44 16.39 -9.60 -6.01
N LYS A 45 17.53 -10.30 -5.91
CA LYS A 45 18.72 -9.77 -5.25
C LYS A 45 19.21 -8.48 -5.91
N GLU A 46 19.23 -8.41 -7.23
CA GLU A 46 19.62 -7.24 -8.00
C GLU A 46 18.78 -6.00 -7.62
N ASN A 47 17.44 -6.15 -7.53
CA ASN A 47 16.58 -5.05 -7.10
C ASN A 47 16.86 -4.60 -5.65
N LEU A 48 17.28 -5.51 -4.77
CA LEU A 48 17.70 -5.16 -3.41
C LEU A 48 19.00 -4.37 -3.44
N ASP A 49 19.99 -4.82 -4.22
CA ASP A 49 21.27 -4.14 -4.38
C ASP A 49 21.06 -2.73 -4.96
N ASP A 50 20.20 -2.56 -5.98
CA ASP A 50 19.98 -1.28 -6.66
C ASP A 50 19.17 -0.27 -5.82
N HIS A 51 18.16 -0.73 -5.08
CA HIS A 51 17.21 0.17 -4.42
C HIS A 51 17.34 0.23 -2.90
N ILE A 52 17.89 -0.80 -2.28
CA ILE A 52 18.07 -0.88 -0.82
C ILE A 52 19.53 -0.67 -0.45
N GLY A 53 20.48 -1.16 -1.26
CA GLY A 53 21.91 -0.93 -1.04
C GLY A 53 22.28 0.52 -0.73
N PRO A 54 21.86 1.51 -1.55
CA PRO A 54 22.13 2.92 -1.27
C PRO A 54 21.55 3.46 0.04
N LEU A 55 20.45 2.85 0.54
CA LEU A 55 19.88 3.23 1.83
C LEU A 55 20.71 2.70 3.00
N ILE A 56 21.25 1.49 2.85
CA ILE A 56 22.19 0.89 3.84
C ILE A 56 23.50 1.68 3.89
N GLU A 57 24.04 2.10 2.74
CA GLU A 57 25.23 2.93 2.65
C GLU A 57 25.06 4.29 3.34
N ARG A 58 23.83 4.81 3.42
CA ARG A 58 23.48 6.01 4.18
C ARG A 58 23.38 5.77 5.69
N GLY A 59 23.62 4.54 6.18
CA GLY A 59 23.59 4.19 7.59
C GLY A 59 22.19 3.84 8.14
N LEU A 60 21.21 3.60 7.29
CA LEU A 60 19.87 3.17 7.74
C LEU A 60 19.89 1.70 8.17
N SER A 61 19.17 1.38 9.26
CA SER A 61 19.08 0.02 9.80
C SER A 61 18.14 -0.84 8.93
N ILE A 62 18.71 -1.47 7.91
CA ILE A 62 17.96 -2.28 6.95
C ILE A 62 18.68 -3.61 6.72
N VAL A 63 17.94 -4.71 6.80
CA VAL A 63 18.38 -6.06 6.46
C VAL A 63 17.72 -6.50 5.16
N PRO A 64 18.48 -6.59 4.04
CA PRO A 64 17.92 -7.04 2.77
C PRO A 64 17.73 -8.56 2.76
N VAL A 65 16.56 -9.04 2.33
CA VAL A 65 16.22 -10.46 2.27
C VAL A 65 15.68 -10.80 0.87
N ALA A 66 16.44 -11.62 0.15
CA ALA A 66 16.01 -12.13 -1.16
C ALA A 66 15.09 -13.34 -0.96
N ALA A 67 13.78 -13.13 -1.01
CA ALA A 67 12.78 -14.17 -0.81
C ALA A 67 11.51 -13.91 -1.63
N ASP A 68 10.88 -14.96 -2.13
CA ASP A 68 9.56 -14.89 -2.80
C ASP A 68 8.45 -15.18 -1.79
N VAL A 69 7.79 -14.14 -1.34
CA VAL A 69 6.66 -14.24 -0.39
C VAL A 69 5.39 -14.87 -0.99
N ALA A 70 5.43 -15.31 -2.24
CA ALA A 70 4.40 -16.17 -2.82
C ALA A 70 4.61 -17.67 -2.49
N THR A 71 5.69 -18.02 -1.77
CA THR A 71 6.02 -19.38 -1.37
C THR A 71 6.14 -19.48 0.14
N ASP A 72 5.86 -20.66 0.70
CA ASP A 72 6.00 -20.91 2.14
C ASP A 72 7.45 -20.70 2.61
N ASP A 73 8.43 -21.15 1.82
CA ASP A 73 9.85 -20.95 2.11
C ASP A 73 10.23 -19.46 2.14
N GLY A 74 9.69 -18.67 1.23
CA GLY A 74 9.94 -17.23 1.20
C GLY A 74 9.31 -16.48 2.38
N VAL A 75 8.11 -16.88 2.79
CA VAL A 75 7.47 -16.36 4.00
C VAL A 75 8.28 -16.74 5.24
N ALA A 76 8.69 -18.00 5.35
CA ALA A 76 9.50 -18.50 6.47
C ALA A 76 10.85 -17.77 6.55
N ALA A 77 11.54 -17.58 5.42
CA ALA A 77 12.82 -16.83 5.37
C ALA A 77 12.65 -15.38 5.82
N ALA A 78 11.61 -14.68 5.38
CA ALA A 78 11.32 -13.32 5.79
C ALA A 78 11.11 -13.22 7.31
N MET A 79 10.33 -14.13 7.87
CA MET A 79 10.03 -14.16 9.31
C MET A 79 11.24 -14.58 10.14
N GLU A 80 12.06 -15.52 9.69
CA GLU A 80 13.30 -15.90 10.36
C GLU A 80 14.24 -14.69 10.55
N HIS A 81 14.43 -13.88 9.52
CA HIS A 81 15.23 -12.65 9.62
C HIS A 81 14.60 -11.63 10.57
N ALA A 82 13.27 -11.49 10.53
CA ALA A 82 12.55 -10.57 11.40
C ALA A 82 12.69 -10.93 12.89
N VAL A 83 12.64 -12.23 13.17
CA VAL A 83 12.72 -12.78 14.53
C VAL A 83 14.14 -12.69 15.11
N ARG A 84 15.16 -12.76 14.25
CA ARG A 84 16.59 -12.67 14.63
C ARG A 84 17.14 -11.27 14.69
N ALA A 85 16.43 -10.30 14.12
CA ALA A 85 16.88 -8.91 14.12
C ALA A 85 16.87 -8.32 15.53
N ASP A 86 17.82 -7.43 15.78
CA ASP A 86 17.85 -6.68 17.05
C ASP A 86 16.69 -5.70 17.10
N GLY A 87 15.90 -5.80 18.18
CA GLY A 87 14.74 -4.97 18.42
C GLY A 87 13.45 -5.75 18.67
N ASP A 88 12.39 -5.03 18.95
CA ASP A 88 11.07 -5.60 19.21
C ASP A 88 10.31 -5.81 17.90
N LEU A 89 9.98 -7.05 17.56
CA LEU A 89 9.12 -7.35 16.42
C LEU A 89 7.78 -6.62 16.58
N HIS A 90 7.46 -5.76 15.60
CA HIS A 90 6.32 -4.85 15.72
C HIS A 90 5.40 -4.84 14.52
N GLY A 91 5.93 -4.83 13.32
CA GLY A 91 5.07 -4.51 12.18
C GLY A 91 5.38 -5.22 10.87
N LEU A 92 4.35 -5.26 10.02
CA LEU A 92 4.43 -5.76 8.65
C LEU A 92 3.79 -4.75 7.71
N VAL A 93 4.48 -4.47 6.60
CA VAL A 93 3.91 -3.75 5.46
C VAL A 93 3.88 -4.67 4.24
N ASN A 94 2.70 -5.01 3.78
CA ASN A 94 2.49 -5.79 2.56
C ASN A 94 2.37 -4.86 1.35
N VAL A 95 3.46 -4.70 0.60
CA VAL A 95 3.52 -3.93 -0.65
C VAL A 95 3.62 -4.84 -1.87
N ALA A 96 4.09 -6.08 -1.68
CA ALA A 96 4.22 -7.05 -2.77
C ALA A 96 2.91 -7.20 -3.55
N GLY A 97 3.00 -7.15 -4.87
CA GLY A 97 1.82 -7.20 -5.73
C GLY A 97 1.97 -6.36 -7.00
N GLY A 98 0.83 -5.84 -7.45
CA GLY A 98 0.73 -5.04 -8.67
C GLY A 98 0.25 -5.85 -9.87
N ALA A 99 0.07 -5.14 -10.98
CA ALA A 99 -0.38 -5.71 -12.25
C ALA A 99 0.45 -5.11 -13.39
N ALA A 100 0.83 -5.94 -14.34
CA ALA A 100 1.51 -5.52 -15.56
C ALA A 100 0.46 -5.03 -16.60
N PRO A 101 0.83 -4.20 -17.59
CA PRO A 101 -0.06 -3.78 -18.67
C PRO A 101 -0.70 -4.94 -19.43
N SER A 102 0.04 -6.03 -19.60
CA SER A 102 -0.43 -7.26 -20.24
C SER A 102 -1.62 -7.91 -19.53
N THR A 103 -1.87 -7.56 -18.26
CA THR A 103 -3.02 -8.07 -17.49
C THR A 103 -4.29 -7.22 -17.66
N TRP A 104 -4.22 -6.10 -18.40
CA TRP A 104 -5.36 -5.25 -18.72
C TRP A 104 -6.08 -5.80 -19.95
N MET A 105 -7.28 -6.31 -19.76
CA MET A 105 -8.07 -6.89 -20.84
C MET A 105 -9.56 -6.85 -20.52
N PRO A 106 -10.44 -6.94 -21.55
CA PRO A 106 -11.87 -7.10 -21.33
C PRO A 106 -12.17 -8.31 -20.44
N SER A 107 -13.11 -8.19 -19.52
CA SER A 107 -13.49 -9.25 -18.57
C SER A 107 -13.85 -10.57 -19.26
N THR A 108 -14.41 -10.51 -20.46
CA THR A 108 -14.78 -11.66 -21.27
C THR A 108 -13.58 -12.46 -21.82
N ARG A 109 -12.36 -11.90 -21.71
CA ARG A 109 -11.11 -12.53 -22.21
C ARG A 109 -10.18 -13.01 -21.08
N VAL A 110 -10.50 -12.70 -19.81
CA VAL A 110 -9.71 -13.13 -18.66
C VAL A 110 -9.76 -14.65 -18.54
N THR A 111 -8.62 -15.29 -18.58
CA THR A 111 -8.49 -16.73 -18.40
C THR A 111 -8.46 -17.12 -16.92
N ARG A 112 -8.65 -18.41 -16.62
CA ARG A 112 -8.47 -18.93 -15.25
C ARG A 112 -7.02 -18.78 -14.76
N GLY A 113 -6.04 -18.82 -15.66
CA GLY A 113 -4.63 -18.57 -15.36
C GLY A 113 -4.43 -17.14 -14.90
N ASP A 114 -4.80 -16.15 -15.73
CA ASP A 114 -4.69 -14.73 -15.40
C ASP A 114 -5.33 -14.38 -14.06
N TRP A 115 -6.51 -14.95 -13.81
CA TRP A 115 -7.24 -14.76 -12.55
C TRP A 115 -6.43 -15.28 -11.36
N ARG A 116 -5.97 -16.53 -11.41
CA ARG A 116 -5.22 -17.17 -10.32
C ARG A 116 -3.90 -16.45 -10.05
N ASP A 117 -3.16 -16.10 -11.11
CA ASP A 117 -1.86 -15.44 -10.98
C ASP A 117 -1.99 -14.05 -10.31
N LEU A 118 -3.03 -13.29 -10.68
CA LEU A 118 -3.28 -12.00 -10.05
C LEU A 118 -3.75 -12.12 -8.59
N PHE A 119 -4.55 -13.14 -8.27
CA PHE A 119 -4.95 -13.41 -6.87
C PHE A 119 -3.76 -13.90 -6.04
N ALA A 120 -2.98 -14.84 -6.54
CA ALA A 120 -1.78 -15.30 -5.85
C ALA A 120 -0.84 -14.13 -5.55
N LYS A 121 -0.55 -13.30 -6.56
CA LYS A 121 0.36 -12.17 -6.43
C LYS A 121 -0.14 -11.04 -5.51
N ASN A 122 -1.45 -10.76 -5.47
CA ASN A 122 -2.00 -9.56 -4.81
C ASN A 122 -2.80 -9.83 -3.53
N LEU A 123 -3.27 -11.06 -3.33
CA LEU A 123 -4.05 -11.45 -2.15
C LEU A 123 -3.33 -12.50 -1.32
N GLU A 124 -2.90 -13.62 -1.91
CA GLU A 124 -2.30 -14.72 -1.15
C GLU A 124 -0.98 -14.30 -0.49
N THR A 125 -0.10 -13.59 -1.21
CA THR A 125 1.13 -13.01 -0.63
C THR A 125 0.82 -12.14 0.59
N THR A 126 -0.22 -11.32 0.52
CA THR A 126 -0.65 -10.43 1.61
C THR A 126 -1.19 -11.24 2.79
N PHE A 127 -2.01 -12.27 2.51
CA PHE A 127 -2.60 -13.10 3.55
C PHE A 127 -1.54 -13.91 4.30
N PHE A 128 -0.70 -14.67 3.60
CA PHE A 128 0.27 -15.58 4.25
C PHE A 128 1.35 -14.81 5.02
N MET A 129 1.81 -13.68 4.52
CA MET A 129 2.70 -12.80 5.30
C MET A 129 2.00 -12.24 6.55
N SER A 130 0.73 -11.81 6.44
CA SER A 130 -0.03 -11.32 7.60
C SER A 130 -0.29 -12.42 8.62
N GLN A 131 -0.60 -13.64 8.17
CA GLN A 131 -0.79 -14.81 9.02
C GLN A 131 0.49 -15.15 9.80
N ALA A 132 1.63 -15.21 9.12
CA ALA A 132 2.91 -15.51 9.72
C ALA A 132 3.33 -14.46 10.76
N MET A 133 3.19 -13.18 10.42
CA MET A 133 3.45 -12.07 11.34
C MET A 133 2.53 -12.12 12.57
N ALA A 134 1.23 -12.32 12.38
CA ALA A 134 0.28 -12.40 13.48
C ALA A 134 0.57 -13.58 14.40
N ALA A 135 0.90 -14.75 13.84
CA ALA A 135 1.25 -15.94 14.61
C ALA A 135 2.48 -15.69 15.49
N GLU A 136 3.51 -15.05 14.95
CA GLU A 136 4.75 -14.74 15.67
C GLU A 136 4.51 -13.69 16.78
N LEU A 137 3.75 -12.63 16.52
CA LEU A 137 3.39 -11.62 17.52
C LEU A 137 2.59 -12.24 18.67
N LYS A 138 1.60 -13.09 18.37
CA LYS A 138 0.81 -13.81 19.38
C LYS A 138 1.68 -14.75 20.23
N ALA A 139 2.55 -15.54 19.60
CA ALA A 139 3.45 -16.46 20.30
C ALA A 139 4.37 -15.72 21.30
N ARG A 140 4.78 -14.50 20.95
CA ARG A 140 5.63 -13.63 21.77
C ARG A 140 4.84 -12.74 22.73
N LYS A 141 3.51 -12.75 22.68
CA LYS A 141 2.63 -11.83 23.44
C LYS A 141 3.01 -10.37 23.22
N ARG A 142 3.23 -9.99 21.95
CA ARG A 142 3.59 -8.65 21.52
C ARG A 142 2.44 -8.00 20.75
N GLN A 143 2.17 -6.75 21.05
CA GLN A 143 1.32 -5.91 20.23
C GLN A 143 2.00 -5.61 18.87
N GLY A 144 1.20 -5.28 17.86
CA GLY A 144 1.78 -4.97 16.57
C GLY A 144 0.86 -4.27 15.59
N SER A 145 1.38 -3.99 14.40
CA SER A 145 0.63 -3.34 13.33
C SER A 145 0.92 -3.98 11.98
N ILE A 146 -0.13 -4.42 11.29
CA ILE A 146 -0.08 -4.94 9.92
C ILE A 146 -0.75 -3.94 9.00
N VAL A 147 -0.02 -3.45 8.00
CA VAL A 147 -0.54 -2.51 7.00
C VAL A 147 -0.39 -3.09 5.61
N SER A 148 -1.48 -3.21 4.88
CA SER A 148 -1.49 -3.81 3.54
C SER A 148 -1.84 -2.80 2.46
N ILE A 149 -1.22 -2.91 1.28
CA ILE A 149 -1.57 -2.10 0.12
C ILE A 149 -2.75 -2.71 -0.62
N SER A 150 -3.90 -2.03 -0.54
CA SER A 150 -5.04 -2.23 -1.43
C SER A 150 -4.86 -1.38 -2.71
N SER A 151 -5.91 -0.82 -3.25
CA SER A 151 -5.91 0.10 -4.40
C SER A 151 -7.25 0.79 -4.50
N ILE A 152 -7.29 1.97 -5.09
CA ILE A 152 -8.53 2.59 -5.54
C ILE A 152 -9.32 1.65 -6.47
N SER A 153 -8.64 0.82 -7.26
CA SER A 153 -9.27 -0.20 -8.11
C SER A 153 -10.00 -1.30 -7.34
N GLY A 154 -9.74 -1.46 -6.05
CA GLY A 154 -10.47 -2.36 -5.16
C GLY A 154 -11.59 -1.68 -4.38
N MET A 155 -11.62 -0.37 -4.36
CA MET A 155 -12.63 0.45 -3.67
C MET A 155 -13.70 0.96 -4.63
N ASN A 156 -13.32 1.18 -5.88
CA ASN A 156 -14.19 1.65 -6.95
C ASN A 156 -14.11 0.70 -8.17
N THR A 157 -14.69 1.10 -9.30
CA THR A 157 -14.66 0.29 -10.52
C THR A 157 -13.28 0.27 -11.16
N ALA A 158 -12.89 -0.89 -11.71
CA ALA A 158 -11.65 -1.07 -12.45
C ALA A 158 -11.93 -1.74 -13.82
N PRO A 159 -12.51 -1.03 -14.81
CA PRO A 159 -12.75 -1.56 -16.14
C PRO A 159 -11.47 -2.09 -16.76
N PHE A 160 -11.56 -3.21 -17.48
CA PHE A 160 -10.41 -3.92 -18.07
C PHE A 160 -9.36 -4.46 -17.09
N HIS A 161 -9.61 -4.36 -15.78
CA HIS A 161 -8.67 -4.74 -14.73
C HIS A 161 -9.35 -5.56 -13.61
N ILE A 162 -10.34 -6.36 -13.99
CA ILE A 162 -11.27 -7.02 -13.05
C ILE A 162 -10.56 -7.92 -12.02
N ALA A 163 -9.62 -8.75 -12.44
CA ALA A 163 -8.94 -9.69 -11.53
C ALA A 163 -8.10 -8.95 -10.47
N TYR A 164 -7.39 -7.90 -10.87
CA TYR A 164 -6.63 -7.06 -9.94
C TYR A 164 -7.54 -6.29 -8.98
N GLY A 165 -8.56 -5.60 -9.52
CA GLY A 165 -9.51 -4.85 -8.71
C GLY A 165 -10.20 -5.73 -7.67
N THR A 166 -10.64 -6.93 -8.08
CA THR A 166 -11.27 -7.90 -7.17
C THR A 166 -10.29 -8.39 -6.11
N ALA A 167 -9.03 -8.69 -6.45
CA ALA A 167 -8.02 -9.08 -5.48
C ALA A 167 -7.74 -7.96 -4.46
N LYS A 168 -7.69 -6.70 -4.91
CA LYS A 168 -7.48 -5.54 -4.01
C LYS A 168 -8.72 -5.22 -3.16
N ALA A 169 -9.93 -5.48 -3.64
CA ALA A 169 -11.15 -5.45 -2.84
C ALA A 169 -11.15 -6.54 -1.76
N ALA A 170 -10.66 -7.74 -2.10
CA ALA A 170 -10.49 -8.83 -1.15
C ALA A 170 -9.49 -8.49 -0.03
N VAL A 171 -8.39 -7.76 -0.32
CA VAL A 171 -7.46 -7.24 0.70
C VAL A 171 -8.20 -6.34 1.70
N ALA A 172 -9.07 -5.43 1.23
CA ALA A 172 -9.86 -4.57 2.12
C ALA A 172 -10.86 -5.38 2.99
N ALA A 173 -11.47 -6.42 2.43
CA ALA A 173 -12.35 -7.32 3.18
C ALA A 173 -11.58 -8.13 4.23
N MET A 174 -10.46 -8.71 3.85
CA MET A 174 -9.55 -9.46 4.73
C MET A 174 -9.03 -8.59 5.89
N THR A 175 -8.69 -7.34 5.62
CA THR A 175 -8.24 -6.37 6.63
C THR A 175 -9.26 -6.24 7.77
N ARG A 176 -10.55 -6.12 7.45
CA ARG A 176 -11.62 -6.01 8.46
C ARG A 176 -11.74 -7.27 9.31
N THR A 177 -11.66 -8.44 8.68
CA THR A 177 -11.77 -9.72 9.37
C THR A 177 -10.60 -9.93 10.33
N LEU A 178 -9.37 -9.80 9.82
CA LEU A 178 -8.16 -9.94 10.64
C LEU A 178 -8.10 -8.92 11.79
N ALA A 179 -8.56 -7.70 11.55
CA ALA A 179 -8.61 -6.67 12.58
C ALA A 179 -9.47 -7.09 13.80
N VAL A 180 -10.62 -7.73 13.55
CA VAL A 180 -11.49 -8.22 14.65
C VAL A 180 -10.88 -9.45 15.33
N GLU A 181 -10.35 -10.39 14.54
CA GLU A 181 -9.76 -11.63 15.07
C GLU A 181 -8.53 -11.37 15.96
N LEU A 182 -7.75 -10.33 15.63
CA LEU A 182 -6.46 -10.06 16.28
C LEU A 182 -6.52 -8.91 17.30
N ALA A 183 -7.68 -8.24 17.46
CA ALA A 183 -7.81 -7.07 18.31
C ALA A 183 -7.51 -7.34 19.79
N LEU A 184 -7.93 -8.50 20.32
CA LEU A 184 -7.67 -8.89 21.72
C LEU A 184 -6.20 -9.25 21.97
N ASP A 185 -5.44 -9.51 20.93
CA ASP A 185 -3.99 -9.70 20.99
C ASP A 185 -3.23 -8.36 20.78
N GLU A 186 -3.95 -7.23 20.77
CA GLU A 186 -3.40 -5.89 20.54
C GLU A 186 -2.66 -5.73 19.18
N ILE A 187 -3.05 -6.52 18.18
CA ILE A 187 -2.52 -6.44 16.83
C ILE A 187 -3.51 -5.68 15.95
N ARG A 188 -3.11 -4.52 15.47
CA ARG A 188 -3.91 -3.70 14.56
C ARG A 188 -3.69 -4.15 13.12
N VAL A 189 -4.75 -4.19 12.34
CA VAL A 189 -4.68 -4.53 10.90
C VAL A 189 -5.42 -3.48 10.10
N ASN A 190 -4.69 -2.79 9.22
CA ASN A 190 -5.25 -1.74 8.38
C ASN A 190 -4.77 -1.89 6.93
N ALA A 191 -5.38 -1.18 6.02
CA ALA A 191 -4.95 -1.08 4.64
C ALA A 191 -4.84 0.38 4.18
N VAL A 192 -4.00 0.62 3.19
CA VAL A 192 -3.96 1.86 2.42
C VAL A 192 -4.37 1.54 1.00
N ALA A 193 -5.27 2.34 0.43
CA ALA A 193 -5.70 2.25 -0.96
C ALA A 193 -5.18 3.47 -1.75
N PRO A 194 -4.03 3.34 -2.41
CA PRO A 194 -3.48 4.41 -3.24
C PRO A 194 -4.36 4.70 -4.45
N GLY A 195 -4.44 5.97 -4.83
CA GLY A 195 -4.84 6.40 -6.15
C GLY A 195 -3.71 6.26 -7.18
N VAL A 196 -3.78 7.04 -8.25
CA VAL A 196 -2.71 7.07 -9.26
C VAL A 196 -1.46 7.70 -8.65
N THR A 197 -0.42 6.89 -8.50
CA THR A 197 0.86 7.29 -7.87
C THR A 197 1.98 7.26 -8.91
N ALA A 198 2.78 8.33 -8.95
CA ALA A 198 3.93 8.45 -9.84
C ALA A 198 5.10 7.59 -9.34
N THR A 199 5.17 6.34 -9.79
CA THR A 199 6.26 5.41 -9.51
C THR A 199 7.04 5.10 -10.78
N PRO A 200 8.28 4.59 -10.72
CA PRO A 200 9.00 4.15 -11.90
C PRO A 200 8.18 3.18 -12.76
N ALA A 201 7.51 2.21 -12.13
CA ALA A 201 6.65 1.27 -12.84
C ALA A 201 5.45 1.95 -13.53
N SER A 202 4.78 2.92 -12.88
CA SER A 202 3.63 3.61 -13.49
C SER A 202 4.03 4.51 -14.65
N ARG A 203 5.22 5.12 -14.60
CA ARG A 203 5.75 5.96 -15.68
C ARG A 203 6.06 5.19 -16.95
N THR A 204 6.36 3.89 -16.83
CA THR A 204 6.61 3.01 -17.98
C THR A 204 5.33 2.78 -18.82
N TYR A 205 4.15 2.94 -18.24
CA TYR A 205 2.89 2.53 -18.86
C TYR A 205 1.95 3.67 -19.23
N VAL A 206 2.06 4.79 -18.53
CA VAL A 206 1.15 5.92 -18.73
C VAL A 206 1.94 7.22 -18.60
N ASP A 207 2.07 7.92 -19.71
CA ASP A 207 2.68 9.25 -19.72
C ASP A 207 1.98 10.20 -18.75
N GLU A 208 2.74 11.11 -18.17
CA GLU A 208 2.18 12.17 -17.34
C GLU A 208 1.40 13.12 -18.25
N ASP A 209 0.11 13.24 -17.99
CA ASP A 209 -0.81 14.15 -18.67
C ASP A 209 -1.51 15.00 -17.61
N ALA A 210 -1.04 16.23 -17.48
CA ALA A 210 -1.51 17.15 -16.45
C ALA A 210 -2.98 17.57 -16.66
N GLU A 211 -3.49 17.57 -17.88
CA GLU A 211 -4.90 17.90 -18.14
C GLU A 211 -5.79 16.72 -17.73
N ARG A 212 -5.44 15.51 -18.13
CA ARG A 212 -6.14 14.31 -17.69
C ARG A 212 -6.13 14.17 -16.17
N ASP A 213 -4.97 14.37 -15.52
CA ASP A 213 -4.83 14.25 -14.08
C ASP A 213 -5.67 15.32 -13.36
N ARG A 214 -5.74 16.55 -13.88
CA ARG A 214 -6.66 17.59 -13.35
C ARG A 214 -8.13 17.25 -13.53
N ARG A 215 -8.50 16.58 -14.60
CA ARG A 215 -9.89 16.15 -14.82
C ARG A 215 -10.28 14.98 -13.93
N ALA A 216 -9.36 14.05 -13.67
CA ALA A 216 -9.64 12.82 -12.93
C ALA A 216 -9.47 12.97 -11.42
N ILE A 217 -8.50 13.76 -10.96
CA ILE A 217 -8.07 13.83 -9.56
C ILE A 217 -8.42 15.22 -9.00
N ALA A 218 -9.08 15.27 -7.83
CA ALA A 218 -9.50 16.53 -7.24
C ALA A 218 -8.31 17.45 -6.90
N MET A 219 -7.19 16.89 -6.44
CA MET A 219 -5.94 17.63 -6.21
C MET A 219 -5.17 17.95 -7.51
N GLY A 220 -5.65 17.53 -8.66
CA GLY A 220 -5.15 17.87 -10.00
C GLY A 220 -3.80 17.25 -10.36
N ARG A 221 -3.29 16.30 -9.59
CA ARG A 221 -2.01 15.63 -9.81
C ARG A 221 -1.99 14.21 -9.25
N ARG A 222 -1.07 13.42 -9.72
CA ARG A 222 -0.77 12.11 -9.14
C ARG A 222 -0.14 12.24 -7.75
N GLY A 223 -0.35 11.23 -6.93
CA GLY A 223 0.35 11.09 -5.66
C GLY A 223 1.83 10.77 -5.86
N ARG A 224 2.66 11.14 -4.89
CA ARG A 224 4.05 10.71 -4.80
C ARG A 224 4.14 9.48 -3.88
N PRO A 225 5.15 8.60 -4.04
CA PRO A 225 5.36 7.47 -3.15
C PRO A 225 5.45 7.87 -1.67
N GLU A 226 6.01 9.05 -1.37
CA GLU A 226 6.13 9.59 -0.01
C GLU A 226 4.77 9.86 0.63
N GLU A 227 3.78 10.27 -0.15
CA GLU A 227 2.43 10.55 0.36
C GLU A 227 1.71 9.26 0.76
N ILE A 228 1.95 8.17 0.03
CA ILE A 228 1.47 6.84 0.39
C ILE A 228 2.22 6.29 1.61
N ALA A 229 3.56 6.42 1.60
CA ALA A 229 4.41 5.95 2.68
C ALA A 229 4.14 6.67 4.00
N GLY A 230 3.81 7.97 3.96
CA GLY A 230 3.40 8.74 5.14
C GLY A 230 2.15 8.18 5.82
N ALA A 231 1.14 7.78 5.04
CA ALA A 231 -0.06 7.14 5.57
C ALA A 231 0.25 5.75 6.17
N ILE A 232 1.14 4.99 5.54
CA ILE A 232 1.59 3.69 6.07
C ILE A 232 2.36 3.88 7.38
N LEU A 233 3.28 4.84 7.42
CA LEU A 233 4.06 5.16 8.62
C LEU A 233 3.14 5.55 9.79
N PHE A 234 2.12 6.38 9.53
CA PHE A 234 1.08 6.72 10.52
C PHE A 234 0.37 5.48 11.04
N LEU A 235 -0.07 4.56 10.15
CA LEU A 235 -0.77 3.35 10.56
C LEU A 235 0.12 2.32 11.27
N LEU A 236 1.43 2.34 11.04
CA LEU A 236 2.40 1.54 11.80
C LEU A 236 2.67 2.11 13.20
N SER A 237 2.59 3.41 13.35
CA SER A 237 2.99 4.15 14.56
C SER A 237 1.96 4.07 15.71
N ASP A 238 2.39 4.49 16.89
CA ASP A 238 1.53 4.59 18.07
C ASP A 238 0.47 5.70 17.93
N LEU A 239 0.64 6.64 16.98
CA LEU A 239 -0.37 7.67 16.67
C LEU A 239 -1.71 7.07 16.21
N SER A 240 -1.69 5.85 15.67
CA SER A 240 -2.88 5.12 15.22
C SER A 240 -3.29 3.97 16.16
N SER A 241 -2.92 4.07 17.44
CA SER A 241 -3.13 3.00 18.45
C SER A 241 -4.60 2.56 18.61
N TYR A 242 -5.56 3.41 18.26
CA TYR A 242 -7.00 3.08 18.32
C TYR A 242 -7.63 2.92 16.92
N ILE A 243 -6.80 2.69 15.89
CA ILE A 243 -7.25 2.51 14.50
C ILE A 243 -6.95 1.07 14.06
N THR A 244 -8.01 0.29 13.79
CA THR A 244 -7.92 -1.05 13.22
C THR A 244 -9.10 -1.32 12.29
N GLY A 245 -8.93 -2.19 11.31
CA GLY A 245 -9.94 -2.58 10.32
C GLY A 245 -10.22 -1.55 9.24
N GLN A 246 -9.42 -0.47 9.16
CA GLN A 246 -9.66 0.60 8.21
C GLN A 246 -8.92 0.40 6.89
N THR A 247 -9.54 0.85 5.81
CA THR A 247 -8.86 1.04 4.51
C THR A 247 -8.84 2.54 4.22
N LEU A 248 -7.66 3.13 4.35
CA LEU A 248 -7.46 4.57 4.14
C LEU A 248 -7.20 4.84 2.65
N LEU A 249 -8.07 5.61 2.01
CA LEU A 249 -7.86 6.10 0.64
C LEU A 249 -6.81 7.23 0.67
N VAL A 250 -5.76 7.07 -0.14
CA VAL A 250 -4.71 8.08 -0.34
C VAL A 250 -4.59 8.32 -1.84
N ASP A 251 -5.55 9.06 -2.37
CA ASP A 251 -5.85 9.12 -3.80
C ASP A 251 -6.00 10.55 -4.37
N GLY A 252 -5.77 11.57 -3.54
CA GLY A 252 -5.94 12.96 -3.94
C GLY A 252 -7.38 13.35 -4.29
N GLY A 253 -8.36 12.59 -3.80
CA GLY A 253 -9.78 12.79 -4.08
C GLY A 253 -10.21 12.24 -5.45
N LEU A 254 -9.47 11.28 -5.99
CA LEU A 254 -9.84 10.58 -7.24
C LEU A 254 -11.19 9.86 -7.09
N ASP A 255 -11.41 9.19 -5.95
CA ASP A 255 -12.67 8.48 -5.67
C ASP A 255 -13.88 9.42 -5.55
N LEU A 256 -13.62 10.64 -5.10
CA LEU A 256 -14.66 11.63 -4.82
C LEU A 256 -14.99 12.53 -6.02
N LYS A 257 -14.12 12.55 -7.02
CA LYS A 257 -14.30 13.48 -8.15
C LYS A 257 -15.44 13.03 -9.05
N TRP A 258 -16.52 13.78 -8.96
CA TRP A 258 -17.74 13.54 -9.71
C TRP A 258 -17.57 13.89 -11.19
N THR A 259 -18.17 13.13 -12.10
CA THR A 259 -18.04 13.31 -13.56
C THR A 259 -18.64 14.61 -14.10
N HIS A 260 -19.46 15.30 -13.31
CA HIS A 260 -20.02 16.62 -13.64
C HIS A 260 -19.14 17.80 -13.16
N LEU A 261 -17.95 17.53 -12.64
CA LEU A 261 -16.97 18.56 -12.30
C LEU A 261 -16.00 18.77 -13.45
N ASP A 262 -15.66 20.04 -13.69
CA ASP A 262 -14.59 20.41 -14.62
C ASP A 262 -13.21 20.25 -13.97
N ALA A 263 -12.15 20.55 -14.73
CA ALA A 263 -10.76 20.45 -14.28
C ALA A 263 -10.44 21.31 -13.04
N ASP A 264 -11.17 22.42 -12.85
CA ASP A 264 -11.07 23.32 -11.69
C ASP A 264 -11.98 22.94 -10.51
N ASN A 265 -12.55 21.74 -10.51
CA ASN A 265 -13.51 21.22 -9.54
C ASN A 265 -14.83 22.01 -9.46
N THR A 266 -15.10 22.89 -10.43
CA THR A 266 -16.37 23.59 -10.51
C THR A 266 -17.40 22.73 -11.22
N SER A 267 -18.63 22.69 -10.72
CA SER A 267 -19.74 22.00 -11.40
C SER A 267 -19.94 22.59 -12.80
N LEU A 268 -20.03 21.72 -13.79
CA LEU A 268 -20.34 22.13 -15.18
C LEU A 268 -21.64 22.93 -15.27
N PHE A 269 -22.63 22.63 -14.44
CA PHE A 269 -23.88 23.37 -14.37
C PHE A 269 -23.68 24.82 -13.93
N LEU A 270 -22.71 25.12 -13.08
CA LEU A 270 -22.38 26.49 -12.67
C LEU A 270 -21.67 27.30 -13.74
N LYS A 271 -21.15 26.66 -14.79
CA LYS A 271 -20.56 27.32 -15.96
C LYS A 271 -21.56 27.69 -17.02
N ASP A 272 -22.79 27.13 -16.93
CA ASP A 272 -23.91 27.47 -17.78
C ASP A 272 -24.59 28.77 -17.31
N ASP A 273 -24.62 29.78 -18.14
CA ASP A 273 -25.20 31.09 -17.80
C ASP A 273 -26.71 31.01 -17.57
N SER A 274 -27.40 30.16 -18.30
CA SER A 274 -28.87 29.96 -18.15
C SER A 274 -29.19 29.28 -16.80
N PHE A 275 -28.40 28.29 -16.39
CA PHE A 275 -28.54 27.65 -15.11
C PHE A 275 -28.24 28.58 -13.94
N ARG A 276 -27.17 29.41 -14.07
CA ARG A 276 -26.84 30.42 -13.05
C ARG A 276 -27.93 31.47 -12.91
N ALA A 277 -28.54 31.89 -14.01
CA ALA A 277 -29.66 32.85 -14.00
C ALA A 277 -30.89 32.23 -13.31
N ALA A 278 -31.20 30.97 -13.60
CA ALA A 278 -32.31 30.25 -12.96
C ALA A 278 -32.13 30.11 -11.43
N ILE A 279 -30.92 29.76 -10.96
CA ILE A 279 -30.63 29.68 -9.49
C ILE A 279 -30.79 31.05 -8.81
N ARG A 280 -30.36 32.15 -9.47
CA ARG A 280 -30.46 33.51 -8.91
C ARG A 280 -31.87 34.02 -8.84
N SER A 281 -32.78 33.42 -9.58
CA SER A 281 -34.21 33.79 -9.61
C SER A 281 -35.05 33.03 -8.59
N MET A 282 -34.48 32.03 -7.92
CA MET A 282 -35.09 31.30 -6.79
C MET A 282 -34.76 32.01 -5.47
#